data_7abaf3a36688b5a0fa16140145e3e66b
#
_entry.id   7abaf3a36688b5a0fa16140145e3e66b
#
_cell.length_a   1.000
_cell.length_b   1.000
_cell.length_c   1.000
_cell.angle_alpha   90.00
_cell.angle_beta   90.00
_cell.angle_gamma   90.00
#
_symmetry.space_group_name_H-M   'P 1'
#
loop_
_entity.id
_entity.type
_entity.pdbx_description
1 polymer ?
#
loop_
_entity_poly.entity_id
_entity_poly.type
_entity_poly.pdbx_seq_one_letter_code
_entity_poly.pdbx_strand_id
1 'polypeptide(L)'
;MTTHDFSSVNTTISIREKDFLTTEEWQQLLDAKDTASVSLLLQNTPYEMSAEQLEDPDAIETVLMTELRRTYRWLFELSPQSEVIELFSSIYTYHNLKVLMKIRATGRDLSTLLIPIGRFSIEALEHLVNNLESAIVYPTLVEEVRRTWSEYEAYQLTDAIDVGFDGAYFAHLRMLEERISDERVAPIINALVDFYNVIAVKRAMELAKGRSFMHTMMTSRGSVEKQILIDYIENNELSNWFECQDNVYYGSVFQKATKAMDEGTMTASQLERLKDDYLHQFLYEKRLESDGPLTLLRYLVGKEAEIRNLRLVLTGRVNGLKREQMTERMGAIYGETI
;
A
#
# COMPACT_ATOMS: atom_id res chain seq x y z
N MET A 1 -5.35 -29.40 4.63
CA MET A 1 -5.58 -27.96 4.50
C MET A 1 -6.58 -27.55 5.56
N THR A 2 -6.20 -26.77 6.53
CA THR A 2 -7.13 -26.16 7.49
C THR A 2 -7.82 -25.00 6.76
N THR A 3 -9.06 -25.18 6.36
CA THR A 3 -9.89 -24.07 5.87
C THR A 3 -10.21 -23.18 7.06
N HIS A 4 -9.68 -21.95 7.05
CA HIS A 4 -10.02 -20.94 8.04
C HIS A 4 -11.45 -20.44 7.79
N ASP A 5 -12.26 -20.40 8.86
CA ASP A 5 -13.64 -19.91 8.74
C ASP A 5 -13.67 -18.38 8.89
N PHE A 6 -13.93 -17.68 7.80
CA PHE A 6 -14.06 -16.24 7.73
C PHE A 6 -15.50 -15.73 7.94
N SER A 7 -16.50 -16.59 8.11
CA SER A 7 -17.92 -16.19 8.13
C SER A 7 -18.25 -15.16 9.22
N SER A 8 -17.77 -15.39 10.44
CA SER A 8 -17.97 -14.47 11.57
C SER A 8 -17.26 -13.12 11.33
N VAL A 9 -16.03 -13.18 10.82
CA VAL A 9 -15.22 -11.98 10.49
C VAL A 9 -15.90 -11.17 9.41
N ASN A 10 -16.31 -11.80 8.32
CA ASN A 10 -16.96 -11.14 7.18
C ASN A 10 -18.29 -10.50 7.59
N THR A 11 -19.05 -11.12 8.47
CA THR A 11 -20.27 -10.53 9.05
C THR A 11 -19.95 -9.28 9.86
N THR A 12 -18.91 -9.33 10.71
CA THR A 12 -18.48 -8.19 11.53
C THR A 12 -17.99 -7.02 10.65
N ILE A 13 -17.24 -7.34 9.59
CA ILE A 13 -16.75 -6.35 8.61
C ILE A 13 -17.94 -5.68 7.90
N SER A 14 -18.95 -6.45 7.44
CA SER A 14 -20.11 -5.89 6.75
C SER A 14 -20.92 -4.91 7.62
N ILE A 15 -20.85 -5.03 8.94
CA ILE A 15 -21.42 -4.03 9.86
C ILE A 15 -20.56 -2.76 9.87
N ARG A 16 -19.23 -2.92 9.91
CA ARG A 16 -18.26 -1.83 9.97
C ARG A 16 -18.11 -1.07 8.64
N GLU A 17 -18.49 -1.67 7.53
CA GLU A 17 -18.51 -1.00 6.23
C GLU A 17 -19.44 0.23 6.20
N LYS A 18 -20.37 0.31 7.13
CA LYS A 18 -21.25 1.49 7.31
C LYS A 18 -20.54 2.71 7.89
N ASP A 19 -19.36 2.52 8.44
CA ASP A 19 -18.53 3.60 9.03
C ASP A 19 -17.66 4.30 7.97
N PHE A 20 -17.69 3.88 6.70
CA PHE A 20 -17.05 4.59 5.60
C PHE A 20 -17.81 5.86 5.23
N LEU A 21 -17.08 6.90 4.84
CA LEU A 21 -17.67 8.13 4.32
C LEU A 21 -18.39 7.84 3.00
N THR A 22 -19.64 8.28 2.94
CA THR A 22 -20.49 8.19 1.74
C THR A 22 -20.04 9.19 0.68
N THR A 23 -20.44 8.97 -0.57
CA THR A 23 -20.21 9.92 -1.67
C THR A 23 -20.74 11.31 -1.35
N GLU A 24 -21.89 11.41 -0.68
CA GLU A 24 -22.48 12.68 -0.27
C GLU A 24 -21.61 13.40 0.76
N GLU A 25 -21.07 12.68 1.75
CA GLU A 25 -20.16 13.25 2.75
C GLU A 25 -18.84 13.70 2.11
N TRP A 26 -18.32 12.97 1.14
CA TRP A 26 -17.15 13.38 0.36
C TRP A 26 -17.42 14.68 -0.41
N GLN A 27 -18.58 14.83 -1.07
CA GLN A 27 -18.93 16.06 -1.74
C GLN A 27 -19.06 17.23 -0.75
N GLN A 28 -19.67 16.99 0.40
CA GLN A 28 -19.78 18.00 1.45
C GLN A 28 -18.42 18.44 1.98
N LEU A 29 -17.48 17.50 2.19
CA LEU A 29 -16.10 17.80 2.60
C LEU A 29 -15.36 18.63 1.55
N LEU A 30 -15.54 18.32 0.26
CA LEU A 30 -14.93 19.08 -0.84
C LEU A 30 -15.51 20.49 -0.96
N ASP A 31 -16.79 20.67 -0.68
CA ASP A 31 -17.54 21.94 -0.80
C ASP A 31 -17.52 22.77 0.49
N ALA A 32 -17.04 22.23 1.60
CA ALA A 32 -16.97 22.95 2.89
C ALA A 32 -16.21 24.27 2.76
N LYS A 33 -16.71 25.33 3.35
CA LYS A 33 -16.14 26.69 3.19
C LYS A 33 -14.97 26.95 4.14
N ASP A 34 -15.01 26.37 5.32
CA ASP A 34 -14.07 26.62 6.42
C ASP A 34 -13.81 25.36 7.25
N THR A 35 -12.81 25.43 8.14
CA THR A 35 -12.45 24.34 9.04
C THR A 35 -13.53 23.99 10.04
N ALA A 36 -14.36 24.95 10.44
CA ALA A 36 -15.49 24.69 11.35
C ALA A 36 -16.54 23.78 10.69
N SER A 37 -16.85 24.03 9.42
CA SER A 37 -17.74 23.18 8.63
C SER A 37 -17.19 21.77 8.44
N VAL A 38 -15.87 21.63 8.18
CA VAL A 38 -15.21 20.32 8.08
C VAL A 38 -15.23 19.59 9.42
N SER A 39 -14.94 20.29 10.53
CA SER A 39 -15.02 19.72 11.89
C SER A 39 -16.40 19.14 12.19
N LEU A 40 -17.46 19.86 11.82
CA LEU A 40 -18.83 19.39 12.00
C LEU A 40 -19.16 18.14 11.17
N LEU A 41 -18.68 18.09 9.91
CA LEU A 41 -18.86 16.92 9.02
C LEU A 41 -18.15 15.68 9.53
N LEU A 42 -16.96 15.83 10.15
CA LEU A 42 -16.19 14.73 10.71
C LEU A 42 -16.61 14.33 12.12
N GLN A 43 -17.54 15.09 12.75
CA GLN A 43 -18.06 14.79 14.08
C GLN A 43 -18.74 13.39 14.08
N ASN A 44 -18.48 12.60 15.12
CA ASN A 44 -18.95 11.22 15.27
C ASN A 44 -18.38 10.23 14.24
N THR A 45 -17.41 10.63 13.44
CA THR A 45 -16.62 9.69 12.62
C THR A 45 -15.33 9.30 13.35
N PRO A 46 -14.62 8.25 12.91
CA PRO A 46 -13.29 7.94 13.43
C PRO A 46 -12.25 9.05 13.21
N TYR A 47 -12.57 10.04 12.42
CA TYR A 47 -11.71 11.15 11.99
C TYR A 47 -12.08 12.50 12.63
N GLU A 48 -12.80 12.44 13.75
CA GLU A 48 -13.20 13.66 14.48
C GLU A 48 -12.00 14.51 14.86
N MET A 49 -12.03 15.77 14.44
CA MET A 49 -11.01 16.79 14.69
C MET A 49 -11.64 18.14 14.97
N SER A 50 -11.03 18.92 15.86
CA SER A 50 -11.41 20.32 16.07
C SER A 50 -11.03 21.18 14.87
N ALA A 51 -11.65 22.36 14.74
CA ALA A 51 -11.29 23.31 13.68
C ALA A 51 -9.81 23.74 13.76
N GLU A 52 -9.25 23.85 14.96
CA GLU A 52 -7.83 24.16 15.20
C GLU A 52 -6.89 23.03 14.71
N GLN A 53 -7.25 21.78 15.00
CA GLN A 53 -6.46 20.62 14.51
C GLN A 53 -6.49 20.52 12.98
N LEU A 54 -7.56 20.95 12.33
CA LEU A 54 -7.70 20.95 10.87
C LEU A 54 -6.85 22.04 10.16
N GLU A 55 -6.23 22.94 10.91
CA GLU A 55 -5.28 23.94 10.40
C GLU A 55 -3.81 23.44 10.47
N ASP A 56 -3.58 22.33 11.20
CA ASP A 56 -2.25 21.75 11.41
C ASP A 56 -2.10 20.42 10.66
N PRO A 57 -1.27 20.33 9.60
CA PRO A 57 -1.02 19.10 8.88
C PRO A 57 -0.51 17.95 9.76
N ASP A 58 0.28 18.23 10.81
CA ASP A 58 0.82 17.20 11.70
C ASP A 58 -0.29 16.64 12.62
N ALA A 59 -1.22 17.48 13.06
CA ALA A 59 -2.40 17.05 13.81
C ALA A 59 -3.32 16.18 12.93
N ILE A 60 -3.57 16.58 11.68
CA ILE A 60 -4.32 15.80 10.69
C ILE A 60 -3.69 14.42 10.53
N GLU A 61 -2.39 14.37 10.25
CA GLU A 61 -1.66 13.10 10.06
C GLU A 61 -1.73 12.21 11.31
N THR A 62 -1.62 12.79 12.49
CA THR A 62 -1.71 12.07 13.76
C THR A 62 -3.05 11.37 13.93
N VAL A 63 -4.17 12.03 13.62
CA VAL A 63 -5.52 11.43 13.71
C VAL A 63 -5.68 10.33 12.68
N LEU A 64 -5.32 10.59 11.42
CA LEU A 64 -5.45 9.62 10.33
C LEU A 64 -4.60 8.35 10.59
N MET A 65 -3.37 8.51 11.04
CA MET A 65 -2.49 7.38 11.36
C MET A 65 -2.93 6.64 12.63
N THR A 66 -3.58 7.32 13.57
CA THR A 66 -4.15 6.69 14.76
C THR A 66 -5.30 5.78 14.37
N GLU A 67 -6.19 6.21 13.48
CA GLU A 67 -7.27 5.36 12.98
C GLU A 67 -6.74 4.19 12.15
N LEU A 68 -5.74 4.41 11.29
CA LEU A 68 -5.14 3.34 10.51
C LEU A 68 -4.52 2.25 11.41
N ARG A 69 -3.76 2.66 12.44
CA ARG A 69 -3.20 1.73 13.44
C ARG A 69 -4.28 0.96 14.19
N ARG A 70 -5.36 1.65 14.60
CA ARG A 70 -6.51 1.04 15.27
C ARG A 70 -7.16 -0.01 14.38
N THR A 71 -7.36 0.30 13.12
CA THR A 71 -7.93 -0.60 12.13
C THR A 71 -7.07 -1.86 11.95
N TYR A 72 -5.77 -1.72 11.73
CA TYR A 72 -4.87 -2.87 11.57
C TYR A 72 -4.85 -3.75 12.82
N ARG A 73 -4.75 -3.16 14.02
CA ARG A 73 -4.78 -3.91 15.28
C ARG A 73 -6.06 -4.71 15.41
N TRP A 74 -7.20 -4.07 15.21
CA TRP A 74 -8.50 -4.73 15.26
C TRP A 74 -8.61 -5.88 14.24
N LEU A 75 -8.12 -5.70 13.03
CA LEU A 75 -8.14 -6.75 12.00
C LEU A 75 -7.22 -7.92 12.37
N PHE A 76 -6.04 -7.67 12.94
CA PHE A 76 -5.18 -8.74 13.44
C PHE A 76 -5.82 -9.56 14.57
N GLU A 77 -6.58 -8.91 15.45
CA GLU A 77 -7.32 -9.57 16.54
C GLU A 77 -8.53 -10.36 16.00
N LEU A 78 -9.17 -9.87 14.96
CA LEU A 78 -10.38 -10.44 14.39
C LEU A 78 -10.11 -11.59 13.41
N SER A 79 -9.03 -11.49 12.63
CA SER A 79 -8.76 -12.44 11.53
C SER A 79 -8.39 -13.82 12.05
N PRO A 80 -9.03 -14.90 11.52
CA PRO A 80 -8.63 -16.27 11.83
C PRO A 80 -7.27 -16.64 11.23
N GLN A 81 -6.76 -15.82 10.30
CA GLN A 81 -5.49 -16.01 9.63
C GLN A 81 -4.78 -14.67 9.49
N SER A 82 -3.80 -14.41 10.34
CA SER A 82 -3.08 -13.12 10.40
C SER A 82 -2.29 -12.81 9.13
N GLU A 83 -1.89 -13.82 8.38
CA GLU A 83 -1.18 -13.70 7.09
C GLU A 83 -1.97 -12.87 6.06
N VAL A 84 -3.31 -12.91 6.13
CA VAL A 84 -4.18 -12.09 5.26
C VAL A 84 -4.00 -10.61 5.52
N ILE A 85 -3.92 -10.21 6.79
CA ILE A 85 -3.66 -8.81 7.18
C ILE A 85 -2.21 -8.41 6.85
N GLU A 86 -1.30 -9.36 7.02
CA GLU A 86 0.12 -9.16 6.78
C GLU A 86 0.44 -8.85 5.32
N LEU A 87 -0.39 -9.27 4.35
CA LEU A 87 -0.24 -8.90 2.94
C LEU A 87 -0.07 -7.38 2.73
N PHE A 88 -0.86 -6.58 3.43
CA PHE A 88 -0.79 -5.12 3.33
C PHE A 88 0.06 -4.49 4.44
N SER A 89 0.06 -5.05 5.64
CA SER A 89 0.86 -4.46 6.74
C SER A 89 2.36 -4.72 6.62
N SER A 90 2.79 -5.70 5.82
CA SER A 90 4.22 -6.01 5.62
C SER A 90 5.01 -4.84 5.02
N ILE A 91 4.37 -3.98 4.21
CA ILE A 91 5.01 -2.76 3.69
C ILE A 91 5.52 -1.86 4.83
N TYR A 92 4.76 -1.73 5.92
CA TYR A 92 5.17 -0.97 7.11
C TYR A 92 6.27 -1.69 7.89
N THR A 93 6.21 -3.02 7.98
CA THR A 93 7.28 -3.82 8.61
C THR A 93 8.61 -3.58 7.91
N TYR A 94 8.65 -3.67 6.57
CA TYR A 94 9.87 -3.45 5.79
C TYR A 94 10.31 -1.99 5.77
N HIS A 95 9.38 -1.04 5.78
CA HIS A 95 9.70 0.37 6.01
C HIS A 95 10.40 0.57 7.36
N ASN A 96 9.85 0.02 8.43
CA ASN A 96 10.46 0.13 9.77
C ASN A 96 11.84 -0.52 9.84
N LEU A 97 12.02 -1.68 9.21
CA LEU A 97 13.33 -2.34 9.12
C LEU A 97 14.37 -1.46 8.39
N LYS A 98 13.98 -0.80 7.28
CA LYS A 98 14.85 0.16 6.58
C LYS A 98 15.23 1.32 7.49
N VAL A 99 14.27 1.91 8.19
CA VAL A 99 14.51 3.03 9.12
C VAL A 99 15.43 2.59 10.26
N LEU A 100 15.13 1.49 10.95
CA LEU A 100 15.93 0.96 12.06
C LEU A 100 17.35 0.58 11.63
N MET A 101 17.49 -0.04 10.45
CA MET A 101 18.81 -0.39 9.91
C MET A 101 19.63 0.87 9.59
N LYS A 102 18.99 1.92 9.05
CA LYS A 102 19.64 3.23 8.80
C LYS A 102 20.00 3.94 10.09
N ILE A 103 19.19 3.86 11.14
CA ILE A 103 19.55 4.35 12.49
C ILE A 103 20.82 3.65 12.97
N ARG A 104 20.87 2.31 12.92
CA ARG A 104 22.05 1.52 13.32
C ARG A 104 23.27 1.86 12.47
N ALA A 105 23.12 2.00 11.16
CA ALA A 105 24.21 2.26 10.21
C ALA A 105 24.81 3.66 10.35
N THR A 106 23.98 4.67 10.62
CA THR A 106 24.41 6.09 10.56
C THR A 106 24.48 6.78 11.92
N GLY A 107 23.90 6.19 12.97
CA GLY A 107 23.75 6.82 14.29
C GLY A 107 22.79 8.00 14.33
N ARG A 108 22.05 8.27 13.23
CA ARG A 108 21.07 9.38 13.18
C ARG A 108 19.77 8.94 13.81
N ASP A 109 19.14 9.82 14.57
CA ASP A 109 17.79 9.61 15.06
C ASP A 109 16.77 9.81 13.92
N LEU A 110 16.15 8.71 13.50
CA LEU A 110 15.08 8.67 12.50
C LEU A 110 13.79 8.08 13.10
N SER A 111 13.68 8.03 14.43
CA SER A 111 12.57 7.39 15.15
C SER A 111 11.20 7.95 14.78
N THR A 112 11.14 9.24 14.41
CA THR A 112 9.89 9.88 13.94
C THR A 112 9.34 9.31 12.63
N LEU A 113 10.15 8.56 11.88
CA LEU A 113 9.73 7.91 10.64
C LEU A 113 9.16 6.51 10.87
N LEU A 114 9.20 5.98 12.09
CA LEU A 114 8.69 4.66 12.42
C LEU A 114 7.15 4.65 12.43
N ILE A 115 6.58 3.65 11.78
CA ILE A 115 5.13 3.46 11.66
C ILE A 115 4.76 2.18 12.40
N PRO A 116 4.14 2.25 13.60
CA PRO A 116 3.82 1.08 14.42
C PRO A 116 2.57 0.36 13.90
N ILE A 117 2.64 -0.12 12.66
CA ILE A 117 1.68 -0.98 11.97
C ILE A 117 2.42 -2.25 11.53
N GLY A 118 1.81 -3.41 11.75
CA GLY A 118 2.35 -4.70 11.34
C GLY A 118 2.16 -5.78 12.39
N ARG A 119 2.58 -6.98 12.04
CA ARG A 119 2.53 -8.15 12.93
C ARG A 119 3.49 -8.04 14.11
N PHE A 120 4.64 -7.42 13.90
CA PHE A 120 5.70 -7.29 14.89
C PHE A 120 5.75 -5.86 15.44
N SER A 121 5.96 -5.73 16.74
CA SER A 121 6.13 -4.42 17.36
C SER A 121 7.45 -3.76 16.95
N ILE A 122 7.54 -2.43 17.07
CA ILE A 122 8.77 -1.69 16.77
C ILE A 122 9.93 -2.21 17.63
N GLU A 123 9.68 -2.48 18.92
CA GLU A 123 10.69 -2.98 19.84
C GLU A 123 11.23 -4.35 19.41
N ALA A 124 10.37 -5.22 18.88
CA ALA A 124 10.77 -6.53 18.34
C ALA A 124 11.63 -6.40 17.09
N LEU A 125 11.30 -5.48 16.21
CA LEU A 125 12.09 -5.20 15.00
C LEU A 125 13.42 -4.50 15.35
N GLU A 126 13.41 -3.58 16.32
CA GLU A 126 14.62 -2.93 16.81
C GLU A 126 15.57 -3.95 17.46
N HIS A 127 15.03 -4.86 18.29
CA HIS A 127 15.83 -5.95 18.86
C HIS A 127 16.44 -6.82 17.76
N LEU A 128 15.67 -7.18 16.73
CA LEU A 128 16.17 -7.95 15.58
C LEU A 128 17.29 -7.21 14.85
N VAL A 129 17.10 -5.92 14.55
CA VAL A 129 18.11 -5.14 13.82
C VAL A 129 19.39 -4.98 14.65
N ASN A 130 19.30 -4.78 15.97
CA ASN A 130 20.46 -4.56 16.82
C ASN A 130 21.24 -5.85 17.11
N ASN A 131 20.54 -6.98 17.31
CA ASN A 131 21.16 -8.24 17.70
C ASN A 131 21.32 -9.24 16.56
N LEU A 132 20.68 -9.01 15.42
CA LEU A 132 20.64 -9.90 14.23
C LEU A 132 20.05 -11.29 14.54
N GLU A 133 19.20 -11.37 15.57
CA GLU A 133 18.52 -12.58 15.99
C GLU A 133 17.15 -12.25 16.61
N SER A 134 16.21 -13.18 16.49
CA SER A 134 14.89 -13.09 17.13
C SER A 134 14.27 -14.47 17.27
N ALA A 135 13.60 -14.72 18.39
CA ALA A 135 12.80 -15.92 18.61
C ALA A 135 11.32 -15.74 18.17
N ILE A 136 10.87 -14.51 17.93
CA ILE A 136 9.47 -14.17 17.67
C ILE A 136 9.21 -13.76 16.21
N VAL A 137 10.27 -13.38 15.48
CA VAL A 137 10.19 -12.99 14.07
C VAL A 137 10.47 -14.22 13.20
N TYR A 138 9.88 -14.28 12.02
CA TYR A 138 10.11 -15.38 11.08
C TYR A 138 11.59 -15.63 10.81
N PRO A 139 12.07 -16.87 10.82
CA PRO A 139 13.47 -17.19 10.53
C PRO A 139 13.94 -16.63 9.19
N THR A 140 13.08 -16.64 8.17
CA THR A 140 13.38 -16.06 6.85
C THR A 140 13.63 -14.57 6.92
N LEU A 141 12.87 -13.82 7.73
CA LEU A 141 13.08 -12.38 7.91
C LEU A 141 14.36 -12.10 8.72
N VAL A 142 14.69 -12.94 9.70
CA VAL A 142 15.97 -12.84 10.44
C VAL A 142 17.16 -13.00 9.47
N GLU A 143 17.12 -13.98 8.56
CA GLU A 143 18.16 -14.17 7.55
C GLU A 143 18.29 -12.98 6.60
N GLU A 144 17.17 -12.38 6.17
CA GLU A 144 17.17 -11.18 5.32
C GLU A 144 17.81 -9.97 6.02
N VAL A 145 17.51 -9.78 7.31
CA VAL A 145 18.12 -8.72 8.13
C VAL A 145 19.63 -8.93 8.25
N ARG A 146 20.08 -10.17 8.52
CA ARG A 146 21.50 -10.51 8.58
C ARG A 146 22.21 -10.24 7.25
N ARG A 147 21.61 -10.69 6.15
CA ARG A 147 22.17 -10.52 4.81
C ARG A 147 22.30 -9.02 4.48
N THR A 148 21.23 -8.26 4.67
CA THR A 148 21.23 -6.82 4.39
C THR A 148 22.28 -6.07 5.23
N TRP A 149 22.42 -6.44 6.51
CA TRP A 149 23.45 -5.87 7.37
C TRP A 149 24.86 -6.22 6.90
N SER A 150 25.11 -7.48 6.51
CA SER A 150 26.41 -7.91 5.99
C SER A 150 26.79 -7.21 4.68
N GLU A 151 25.82 -6.99 3.78
CA GLU A 151 26.03 -6.22 2.55
C GLU A 151 26.36 -4.75 2.87
N TYR A 152 25.65 -4.13 3.82
CA TYR A 152 25.99 -2.80 4.28
C TYR A 152 27.40 -2.73 4.88
N GLU A 153 27.77 -3.67 5.74
CA GLU A 153 29.13 -3.71 6.34
C GLU A 153 30.24 -3.83 5.27
N ALA A 154 29.98 -4.61 4.21
CA ALA A 154 30.94 -4.80 3.12
C ALA A 154 31.13 -3.55 2.25
N TYR A 155 30.09 -2.81 1.95
CA TYR A 155 30.13 -1.72 0.98
C TYR A 155 29.93 -0.32 1.57
N GLN A 156 29.46 -0.20 2.80
CA GLN A 156 29.15 1.04 3.51
C GLN A 156 28.19 1.97 2.72
N LEU A 157 27.30 1.38 1.90
CA LEU A 157 26.31 2.07 1.09
C LEU A 157 24.92 1.92 1.70
N THR A 158 24.30 3.02 2.11
CA THR A 158 22.94 3.00 2.66
C THR A 158 21.89 2.52 1.66
N ASP A 159 22.12 2.71 0.36
CA ASP A 159 21.23 2.25 -0.71
C ASP A 159 21.11 0.71 -0.75
N ALA A 160 22.16 -0.01 -0.30
CA ALA A 160 22.10 -1.47 -0.17
C ALA A 160 21.02 -1.92 0.84
N ILE A 161 20.74 -1.10 1.87
CA ILE A 161 19.68 -1.36 2.84
C ILE A 161 18.31 -1.31 2.15
N ASP A 162 18.08 -0.30 1.31
CA ASP A 162 16.80 -0.15 0.60
C ASP A 162 16.60 -1.32 -0.37
N VAL A 163 17.58 -1.63 -1.20
CA VAL A 163 17.52 -2.72 -2.19
C VAL A 163 17.35 -4.08 -1.51
N GLY A 164 18.09 -4.34 -0.42
CA GLY A 164 17.99 -5.61 0.32
C GLY A 164 16.59 -5.83 0.87
N PHE A 165 16.01 -4.83 1.52
CA PHE A 165 14.68 -4.95 2.10
C PHE A 165 13.55 -4.90 1.07
N ASP A 166 13.71 -4.24 -0.08
CA ASP A 166 12.74 -4.35 -1.17
C ASP A 166 12.67 -5.78 -1.72
N GLY A 167 13.82 -6.40 -1.95
CA GLY A 167 13.88 -7.80 -2.35
C GLY A 167 13.25 -8.77 -1.33
N ALA A 168 13.53 -8.55 -0.05
CA ALA A 168 13.00 -9.32 1.06
C ALA A 168 11.47 -9.17 1.20
N TYR A 169 10.93 -7.96 1.01
CA TYR A 169 9.49 -7.70 1.00
C TYR A 169 8.76 -8.55 -0.04
N PHE A 170 9.24 -8.61 -1.28
CA PHE A 170 8.60 -9.42 -2.32
C PHE A 170 8.73 -10.92 -2.09
N ALA A 171 9.85 -11.36 -1.49
CA ALA A 171 10.00 -12.73 -1.03
C ALA A 171 8.96 -13.08 0.03
N HIS A 172 8.72 -12.15 0.96
CA HIS A 172 7.73 -12.30 2.01
C HIS A 172 6.30 -12.37 1.45
N LEU A 173 5.94 -11.53 0.49
CA LEU A 173 4.62 -11.60 -0.16
C LEU A 173 4.36 -12.99 -0.78
N ARG A 174 5.35 -13.60 -1.44
CA ARG A 174 5.22 -14.94 -2.00
C ARG A 174 5.11 -16.02 -0.91
N MET A 175 5.84 -15.87 0.20
CA MET A 175 5.68 -16.76 1.35
C MET A 175 4.25 -16.65 1.96
N LEU A 176 3.70 -15.44 2.04
CA LEU A 176 2.33 -15.22 2.52
C LEU A 176 1.29 -15.86 1.59
N GLU A 177 1.48 -15.77 0.26
CA GLU A 177 0.64 -16.44 -0.73
C GLU A 177 0.54 -17.95 -0.47
N GLU A 178 1.70 -18.60 -0.29
CA GLU A 178 1.78 -20.02 0.02
C GLU A 178 1.10 -20.38 1.36
N ARG A 179 1.23 -19.53 2.38
CA ARG A 179 0.64 -19.75 3.71
C ARG A 179 -0.87 -19.52 3.74
N ILE A 180 -1.35 -18.50 3.05
CA ILE A 180 -2.78 -18.22 2.94
C ILE A 180 -3.46 -19.34 2.17
N SER A 181 -2.82 -19.87 1.12
CA SER A 181 -3.28 -21.01 0.34
C SER A 181 -4.71 -20.83 -0.20
N ASP A 182 -5.06 -19.61 -0.58
CA ASP A 182 -6.30 -19.20 -1.23
C ASP A 182 -5.97 -18.55 -2.58
N GLU A 183 -6.36 -19.20 -3.68
CA GLU A 183 -6.02 -18.75 -5.04
C GLU A 183 -6.53 -17.34 -5.35
N ARG A 184 -7.54 -16.85 -4.62
CA ARG A 184 -8.10 -15.50 -4.81
C ARG A 184 -7.16 -14.37 -4.41
N VAL A 185 -6.12 -14.65 -3.60
CA VAL A 185 -5.11 -13.63 -3.22
C VAL A 185 -4.00 -13.48 -4.25
N ALA A 186 -3.77 -14.48 -5.09
CA ALA A 186 -2.71 -14.45 -6.09
C ALA A 186 -2.77 -13.24 -7.05
N PRO A 187 -3.94 -12.85 -7.60
CA PRO A 187 -4.05 -11.65 -8.43
C PRO A 187 -3.67 -10.37 -7.70
N ILE A 188 -3.97 -10.27 -6.40
CA ILE A 188 -3.62 -9.11 -5.56
C ILE A 188 -2.08 -9.02 -5.43
N ILE A 189 -1.44 -10.14 -5.10
CA ILE A 189 0.03 -10.20 -4.94
C ILE A 189 0.73 -9.92 -6.26
N ASN A 190 0.24 -10.51 -7.36
CA ASN A 190 0.77 -10.23 -8.69
C ASN A 190 0.69 -8.74 -9.02
N ALA A 191 -0.47 -8.10 -8.79
CA ALA A 191 -0.62 -6.67 -8.99
C ALA A 191 0.38 -5.85 -8.17
N LEU A 192 0.54 -6.15 -6.87
CA LEU A 192 1.50 -5.45 -6.01
C LEU A 192 2.93 -5.53 -6.55
N VAL A 193 3.35 -6.71 -7.00
CA VAL A 193 4.72 -6.95 -7.47
C VAL A 193 4.95 -6.39 -8.87
N ASP A 194 4.03 -6.61 -9.80
CA ASP A 194 4.18 -6.18 -11.19
C ASP A 194 4.10 -4.66 -11.33
N PHE A 195 3.16 -4.02 -10.63
CA PHE A 195 3.11 -2.56 -10.58
C PHE A 195 4.36 -1.95 -9.94
N TYR A 196 4.92 -2.57 -8.89
CA TYR A 196 6.20 -2.11 -8.36
C TYR A 196 7.29 -2.12 -9.45
N ASN A 197 7.42 -3.21 -10.20
CA ASN A 197 8.38 -3.33 -11.27
C ASN A 197 8.18 -2.25 -12.34
N VAL A 198 6.95 -2.07 -12.81
CA VAL A 198 6.60 -1.07 -13.84
C VAL A 198 6.89 0.35 -13.34
N ILE A 199 6.49 0.68 -12.10
CA ILE A 199 6.73 1.98 -11.50
C ILE A 199 8.23 2.23 -11.31
N ALA A 200 9.00 1.23 -10.88
CA ALA A 200 10.45 1.32 -10.70
C ALA A 200 11.15 1.63 -12.03
N VAL A 201 10.78 0.93 -13.12
CA VAL A 201 11.33 1.21 -14.45
C VAL A 201 10.94 2.60 -14.93
N LYS A 202 9.66 3.00 -14.78
CA LYS A 202 9.22 4.32 -15.18
C LYS A 202 9.96 5.44 -14.44
N ARG A 203 10.13 5.31 -13.13
CA ARG A 203 10.95 6.26 -12.34
C ARG A 203 12.41 6.30 -12.80
N ALA A 204 12.99 5.14 -13.11
CA ALA A 204 14.36 5.08 -13.64
C ALA A 204 14.48 5.81 -14.98
N MET A 205 13.48 5.68 -15.86
CA MET A 205 13.43 6.43 -17.13
C MET A 205 13.29 7.94 -16.88
N GLU A 206 12.38 8.36 -16.00
CA GLU A 206 12.20 9.77 -15.64
C GLU A 206 13.50 10.40 -15.09
N LEU A 207 14.35 9.58 -14.45
CA LEU A 207 15.67 9.96 -13.94
C LEU A 207 16.82 9.74 -14.97
N ALA A 208 16.49 9.42 -16.21
CA ALA A 208 17.45 9.11 -17.28
C ALA A 208 18.47 8.00 -16.91
N LYS A 209 18.05 6.98 -16.16
CA LYS A 209 18.87 5.82 -15.80
C LYS A 209 18.83 4.77 -16.89
N GLY A 210 19.95 4.05 -17.08
CA GLY A 210 20.07 3.01 -18.10
C GLY A 210 19.45 1.66 -17.69
N ARG A 211 19.32 0.74 -18.66
CA ARG A 211 18.70 -0.60 -18.50
C ARG A 211 19.29 -1.41 -17.34
N SER A 212 20.61 -1.37 -17.13
CA SER A 212 21.26 -2.10 -16.02
C SER A 212 20.72 -1.64 -14.65
N PHE A 213 20.51 -0.34 -14.48
CA PHE A 213 19.91 0.22 -13.27
C PHE A 213 18.44 -0.24 -13.12
N MET A 214 17.67 -0.22 -14.22
CA MET A 214 16.28 -0.69 -14.21
C MET A 214 16.21 -2.15 -13.75
N HIS A 215 17.06 -3.02 -14.30
CA HIS A 215 17.14 -4.42 -13.89
C HIS A 215 17.45 -4.61 -12.40
N THR A 216 18.29 -3.75 -11.84
CA THR A 216 18.67 -3.81 -10.42
C THR A 216 17.50 -3.42 -9.52
N MET A 217 16.71 -2.43 -9.94
CA MET A 217 15.58 -1.93 -9.15
C MET A 217 14.36 -2.86 -9.18
N MET A 218 14.25 -3.74 -10.16
CA MET A 218 13.13 -4.67 -10.30
C MET A 218 13.34 -5.94 -9.47
N THR A 219 12.22 -6.54 -9.03
CA THR A 219 12.23 -7.91 -8.50
C THR A 219 11.91 -8.93 -9.60
N SER A 220 12.52 -10.12 -9.55
CA SER A 220 12.20 -11.26 -10.43
C SER A 220 11.00 -12.08 -9.93
N ARG A 221 10.27 -11.59 -8.93
CA ARG A 221 9.12 -12.28 -8.34
C ARG A 221 7.77 -11.86 -8.92
N GLY A 222 7.77 -11.01 -9.96
CA GLY A 222 6.58 -10.62 -10.71
C GLY A 222 6.04 -11.75 -11.59
N SER A 223 4.84 -11.57 -12.12
CA SER A 223 4.23 -12.49 -13.09
C SER A 223 4.82 -12.34 -14.49
N VAL A 224 5.47 -11.21 -14.79
CA VAL A 224 6.11 -10.90 -16.05
C VAL A 224 7.63 -10.76 -15.87
N GLU A 225 8.38 -11.29 -16.82
CA GLU A 225 9.85 -11.19 -16.81
C GLU A 225 10.31 -9.73 -16.90
N LYS A 226 11.36 -9.38 -16.15
CA LYS A 226 11.92 -8.01 -16.11
C LYS A 226 12.22 -7.44 -17.48
N GLN A 227 12.82 -8.25 -18.37
CA GLN A 227 13.22 -7.81 -19.70
C GLN A 227 11.99 -7.40 -20.55
N ILE A 228 10.92 -8.18 -20.48
CA ILE A 228 9.67 -7.92 -21.20
C ILE A 228 9.06 -6.58 -20.73
N LEU A 229 9.03 -6.33 -19.41
CA LEU A 229 8.50 -5.08 -18.88
C LEU A 229 9.34 -3.85 -19.29
N ILE A 230 10.68 -3.99 -19.30
CA ILE A 230 11.57 -2.92 -19.76
C ILE A 230 11.31 -2.63 -21.25
N ASP A 231 11.21 -3.66 -22.08
CA ASP A 231 10.96 -3.51 -23.50
C ASP A 231 9.60 -2.85 -23.78
N TYR A 232 8.54 -3.23 -23.09
CA TYR A 232 7.22 -2.59 -23.21
C TYR A 232 7.26 -1.11 -22.87
N ILE A 233 7.95 -0.72 -21.80
CA ILE A 233 8.02 0.67 -21.38
C ILE A 233 8.87 1.50 -22.37
N GLU A 234 10.03 1.00 -22.80
CA GLU A 234 10.92 1.70 -23.72
C GLU A 234 10.28 1.89 -25.10
N ASN A 235 9.46 0.94 -25.54
CA ASN A 235 8.77 1.00 -26.83
C ASN A 235 7.42 1.72 -26.78
N ASN A 236 6.97 2.20 -25.63
CA ASN A 236 5.63 2.72 -25.38
C ASN A 236 4.52 1.68 -25.69
N GLU A 237 4.75 0.44 -25.33
CA GLU A 237 3.87 -0.71 -25.52
C GLU A 237 3.35 -1.26 -24.18
N LEU A 238 3.32 -0.42 -23.13
CA LEU A 238 2.93 -0.84 -21.78
C LEU A 238 1.48 -1.37 -21.72
N SER A 239 0.61 -0.93 -22.65
CA SER A 239 -0.73 -1.50 -22.80
C SER A 239 -0.72 -3.00 -23.06
N ASN A 240 0.28 -3.53 -23.78
CA ASN A 240 0.43 -4.95 -24.05
C ASN A 240 0.57 -5.79 -22.76
N TRP A 241 1.15 -5.23 -21.71
CA TRP A 241 1.21 -5.91 -20.41
C TRP A 241 -0.19 -6.23 -19.87
N PHE A 242 -1.13 -5.33 -20.04
CA PHE A 242 -2.51 -5.50 -19.57
C PHE A 242 -3.33 -6.44 -20.46
N GLU A 243 -3.04 -6.47 -21.74
CA GLU A 243 -3.68 -7.37 -22.70
C GLU A 243 -3.19 -8.82 -22.56
N CYS A 244 -1.93 -9.02 -22.16
CA CYS A 244 -1.34 -10.34 -21.92
C CYS A 244 -1.84 -11.02 -20.63
N GLN A 245 -2.46 -10.29 -19.74
CA GLN A 245 -3.11 -10.86 -18.57
C GLN A 245 -4.53 -11.26 -19.00
N ASP A 246 -4.83 -12.55 -19.14
CA ASP A 246 -6.19 -13.12 -19.39
C ASP A 246 -7.20 -12.72 -18.28
N ASN A 247 -7.05 -11.56 -17.77
CA ASN A 247 -7.77 -11.07 -16.60
C ASN A 247 -8.79 -10.03 -17.05
N VAL A 248 -10.02 -10.46 -17.23
CA VAL A 248 -11.18 -9.62 -17.60
C VAL A 248 -11.30 -8.38 -16.68
N TYR A 249 -10.77 -8.46 -15.46
CA TYR A 249 -10.83 -7.39 -14.46
C TYR A 249 -9.95 -6.19 -14.76
N TYR A 250 -8.83 -6.36 -15.47
CA TYR A 250 -8.00 -5.22 -15.88
C TYR A 250 -8.69 -4.32 -16.91
N GLY A 251 -9.60 -4.87 -17.71
CA GLY A 251 -10.13 -4.20 -18.89
C GLY A 251 -10.77 -2.85 -18.64
N SER A 252 -11.63 -2.70 -17.63
CA SER A 252 -12.36 -1.44 -17.40
C SER A 252 -11.47 -0.34 -16.82
N VAL A 253 -10.59 -0.67 -15.88
CA VAL A 253 -9.66 0.27 -15.26
C VAL A 253 -8.60 0.73 -16.26
N PHE A 254 -8.07 -0.22 -17.05
CA PHE A 254 -6.98 0.06 -17.97
C PHE A 254 -7.41 0.66 -19.29
N GLN A 255 -8.63 0.43 -19.77
CA GLN A 255 -9.13 1.09 -20.97
C GLN A 255 -9.04 2.62 -20.91
N LYS A 256 -9.29 3.21 -19.73
CA LYS A 256 -9.15 4.65 -19.52
C LYS A 256 -7.68 5.11 -19.58
N ALA A 257 -6.76 4.25 -19.20
CA ALA A 257 -5.34 4.56 -19.11
C ALA A 257 -4.55 4.17 -20.37
N THR A 258 -5.07 3.25 -21.22
CA THR A 258 -4.39 2.69 -22.39
C THR A 258 -3.81 3.76 -23.29
N LYS A 259 -4.58 4.80 -23.59
CA LYS A 259 -4.11 5.90 -24.44
C LYS A 259 -2.88 6.62 -23.87
N ALA A 260 -2.89 6.96 -22.58
CA ALA A 260 -1.76 7.63 -21.94
C ALA A 260 -0.53 6.70 -21.80
N MET A 261 -0.76 5.39 -21.73
CA MET A 261 0.31 4.39 -21.73
C MET A 261 0.98 4.32 -23.11
N ASP A 262 0.20 4.19 -24.18
CA ASP A 262 0.70 4.09 -25.58
C ASP A 262 1.35 5.40 -26.06
N GLU A 263 0.86 6.54 -25.59
CA GLU A 263 1.50 7.83 -25.83
C GLU A 263 2.76 8.08 -24.98
N GLY A 264 3.09 7.16 -24.03
CA GLY A 264 4.22 7.28 -23.12
C GLY A 264 4.11 8.45 -22.13
N THR A 265 2.94 9.08 -22.03
CA THR A 265 2.69 10.26 -21.19
C THR A 265 2.38 9.91 -19.73
N MET A 266 2.10 8.64 -19.41
CA MET A 266 1.80 8.20 -18.06
C MET A 266 3.02 8.31 -17.15
N THR A 267 2.87 9.00 -16.03
CA THR A 267 3.91 9.17 -15.02
C THR A 267 3.92 8.00 -14.00
N ALA A 268 5.02 7.87 -13.25
CA ALA A 268 5.09 6.88 -12.16
C ALA A 268 3.99 7.08 -11.11
N SER A 269 3.64 8.33 -10.76
CA SER A 269 2.53 8.61 -9.82
C SER A 269 1.16 8.20 -10.36
N GLN A 270 0.93 8.34 -11.66
CA GLN A 270 -0.31 7.87 -12.29
C GLN A 270 -0.38 6.34 -12.31
N LEU A 271 0.75 5.65 -12.46
CA LEU A 271 0.81 4.18 -12.33
C LEU A 271 0.54 3.71 -10.91
N GLU A 272 1.02 4.43 -9.88
CA GLU A 272 0.67 4.14 -8.48
C GLU A 272 -0.83 4.24 -8.23
N ARG A 273 -1.45 5.30 -8.73
CA ARG A 273 -2.91 5.46 -8.65
C ARG A 273 -3.63 4.35 -9.40
N LEU A 274 -3.18 4.00 -10.59
CA LEU A 274 -3.77 2.92 -11.38
C LEU A 274 -3.70 1.56 -10.67
N LYS A 275 -2.62 1.29 -9.94
CA LYS A 275 -2.51 0.10 -9.07
C LYS A 275 -3.59 0.11 -7.98
N ASP A 276 -3.79 1.24 -7.32
CA ASP A 276 -4.78 1.37 -6.26
C ASP A 276 -6.21 1.25 -6.80
N ASP A 277 -6.48 1.85 -7.95
CA ASP A 277 -7.76 1.75 -8.67
C ASP A 277 -8.03 0.29 -9.09
N TYR A 278 -6.99 -0.42 -9.57
CA TYR A 278 -7.12 -1.85 -9.89
C TYR A 278 -7.47 -2.69 -8.67
N LEU A 279 -6.75 -2.53 -7.56
CA LEU A 279 -7.01 -3.30 -6.34
C LEU A 279 -8.42 -3.05 -5.82
N HIS A 280 -8.86 -1.79 -5.85
CA HIS A 280 -10.21 -1.42 -5.46
C HIS A 280 -11.26 -2.09 -6.35
N GLN A 281 -11.14 -1.96 -7.67
CA GLN A 281 -12.08 -2.54 -8.63
C GLN A 281 -12.13 -4.07 -8.54
N PHE A 282 -10.97 -4.73 -8.49
CA PHE A 282 -10.88 -6.19 -8.33
C PHE A 282 -11.65 -6.67 -7.08
N LEU A 283 -11.42 -6.03 -5.94
CA LEU A 283 -12.08 -6.39 -4.69
C LEU A 283 -13.57 -6.02 -4.68
N TYR A 284 -13.95 -4.92 -5.35
CA TYR A 284 -15.36 -4.54 -5.51
C TYR A 284 -16.13 -5.55 -6.35
N GLU A 285 -15.57 -6.04 -7.44
CA GLU A 285 -16.21 -7.06 -8.29
C GLU A 285 -16.45 -8.39 -7.54
N LYS A 286 -15.57 -8.68 -6.57
CA LYS A 286 -15.66 -9.84 -5.69
C LYS A 286 -16.54 -9.63 -4.44
N ARG A 287 -17.24 -8.51 -4.33
CA ARG A 287 -18.00 -8.12 -3.12
C ARG A 287 -19.13 -9.08 -2.72
N LEU A 288 -19.62 -9.89 -3.65
CA LEU A 288 -20.64 -10.90 -3.38
C LEU A 288 -20.08 -12.25 -2.89
N GLU A 289 -18.76 -12.42 -2.94
CA GLU A 289 -18.10 -13.58 -2.37
C GLU A 289 -18.04 -13.42 -0.85
N SER A 290 -18.87 -14.15 -0.13
CA SER A 290 -19.03 -14.04 1.33
C SER A 290 -18.10 -14.94 2.12
N ASP A 291 -17.42 -15.87 1.46
CA ASP A 291 -16.46 -16.80 2.07
C ASP A 291 -14.99 -16.34 1.81
N GLY A 292 -14.08 -16.80 2.67
CA GLY A 292 -12.66 -16.53 2.54
C GLY A 292 -12.23 -15.08 2.85
N PRO A 293 -11.01 -14.70 2.44
CA PRO A 293 -10.34 -13.50 2.92
C PRO A 293 -10.72 -12.20 2.20
N LEU A 294 -11.43 -12.27 1.05
CA LEU A 294 -11.58 -11.09 0.18
C LEU A 294 -12.41 -9.95 0.79
N THR A 295 -13.42 -10.26 1.59
CA THR A 295 -14.22 -9.23 2.31
C THR A 295 -13.33 -8.43 3.27
N LEU A 296 -12.44 -9.11 3.99
CA LEU A 296 -11.49 -8.48 4.90
C LEU A 296 -10.49 -7.62 4.13
N LEU A 297 -9.93 -8.13 3.03
CA LEU A 297 -9.00 -7.39 2.18
C LEU A 297 -9.67 -6.17 1.53
N ARG A 298 -10.94 -6.30 1.09
CA ARG A 298 -11.72 -5.18 0.55
C ARG A 298 -11.87 -4.07 1.58
N TYR A 299 -12.24 -4.41 2.81
CA TYR A 299 -12.37 -3.44 3.90
C TYR A 299 -11.04 -2.73 4.17
N LEU A 300 -9.94 -3.47 4.22
CA LEU A 300 -8.61 -2.93 4.50
C LEU A 300 -8.15 -1.97 3.40
N VAL A 301 -8.23 -2.39 2.14
CA VAL A 301 -7.88 -1.55 0.98
C VAL A 301 -8.76 -0.30 0.94
N GLY A 302 -10.07 -0.46 1.21
CA GLY A 302 -11.00 0.66 1.32
C GLY A 302 -10.61 1.65 2.41
N LYS A 303 -10.23 1.15 3.59
CA LYS A 303 -9.80 2.00 4.73
C LYS A 303 -8.51 2.76 4.43
N GLU A 304 -7.55 2.13 3.79
CA GLU A 304 -6.33 2.83 3.33
C GLU A 304 -6.63 3.88 2.26
N ALA A 305 -7.54 3.58 1.32
CA ALA A 305 -7.97 4.54 0.30
C ALA A 305 -8.71 5.74 0.91
N GLU A 306 -9.61 5.50 1.87
CA GLU A 306 -10.33 6.55 2.59
C GLU A 306 -9.38 7.48 3.35
N ILE A 307 -8.43 6.92 4.09
CA ILE A 307 -7.43 7.71 4.83
C ILE A 307 -6.54 8.50 3.86
N ARG A 308 -6.17 7.93 2.71
CA ARG A 308 -5.41 8.63 1.68
C ARG A 308 -6.18 9.79 1.08
N ASN A 309 -7.46 9.60 0.78
CA ASN A 309 -8.34 10.63 0.27
C ASN A 309 -8.57 11.75 1.31
N LEU A 310 -8.80 11.38 2.59
CA LEU A 310 -8.91 12.35 3.69
C LEU A 310 -7.63 13.17 3.83
N ARG A 311 -6.46 12.52 3.84
CA ARG A 311 -5.17 13.21 3.87
C ARG A 311 -5.07 14.23 2.73
N LEU A 312 -5.39 13.82 1.50
CA LEU A 312 -5.37 14.70 0.32
C LEU A 312 -6.33 15.90 0.49
N VAL A 313 -7.57 15.66 0.90
CA VAL A 313 -8.58 16.72 1.02
C VAL A 313 -8.23 17.67 2.17
N LEU A 314 -7.92 17.15 3.35
CA LEU A 314 -7.68 17.97 4.54
C LEU A 314 -6.37 18.77 4.41
N THR A 315 -5.25 18.13 4.07
CA THR A 315 -3.99 18.87 3.86
C THR A 315 -3.99 19.72 2.61
N GLY A 316 -4.72 19.31 1.56
CA GLY A 316 -4.94 20.12 0.36
C GLY A 316 -5.64 21.44 0.68
N ARG A 317 -6.63 21.42 1.57
CA ARG A 317 -7.31 22.63 2.04
C ARG A 317 -6.38 23.55 2.81
N VAL A 318 -5.59 23.03 3.74
CA VAL A 318 -4.57 23.81 4.47
C VAL A 318 -3.62 24.49 3.49
N ASN A 319 -3.24 23.80 2.41
CA ASN A 319 -2.34 24.31 1.37
C ASN A 319 -3.04 25.14 0.28
N GLY A 320 -4.33 25.42 0.40
CA GLY A 320 -5.09 26.24 -0.55
C GLY A 320 -5.35 25.60 -1.91
N LEU A 321 -5.34 24.26 -2.02
CA LEU A 321 -5.71 23.56 -3.25
C LEU A 321 -7.20 23.80 -3.55
N LYS A 322 -7.49 23.99 -4.84
CA LYS A 322 -8.88 24.12 -5.31
C LYS A 322 -9.59 22.78 -5.30
N ARG A 323 -10.93 22.82 -5.20
CA ARG A 323 -11.79 21.63 -5.23
C ARG A 323 -11.48 20.71 -6.43
N GLU A 324 -11.36 21.29 -7.62
CA GLU A 324 -11.09 20.54 -8.86
C GLU A 324 -9.76 19.78 -8.77
N GLN A 325 -8.72 20.40 -8.21
CA GLN A 325 -7.41 19.80 -8.05
C GLN A 325 -7.43 18.64 -7.03
N MET A 326 -8.23 18.77 -5.96
CA MET A 326 -8.41 17.69 -4.99
C MET A 326 -9.20 16.54 -5.62
N THR A 327 -10.34 16.84 -6.27
CA THR A 327 -11.19 15.83 -6.93
C THR A 327 -10.41 15.03 -7.99
N GLU A 328 -9.61 15.70 -8.81
CA GLU A 328 -8.78 15.04 -9.83
C GLU A 328 -7.76 14.06 -9.24
N ARG A 329 -7.27 14.33 -8.02
CA ARG A 329 -6.26 13.53 -7.36
C ARG A 329 -6.82 12.47 -6.41
N MET A 330 -8.10 12.55 -6.05
CA MET A 330 -8.75 11.54 -5.21
C MET A 330 -8.74 10.17 -5.91
N GLY A 331 -8.47 9.13 -5.16
CA GLY A 331 -8.66 7.74 -5.57
C GLY A 331 -10.11 7.30 -5.39
N ALA A 332 -10.34 6.00 -5.61
CA ALA A 332 -11.65 5.37 -5.45
C ALA A 332 -12.29 5.64 -4.08
N ILE A 333 -13.61 5.80 -4.07
CA ILE A 333 -14.43 5.85 -2.86
C ILE A 333 -14.96 4.45 -2.58
N TYR A 334 -14.97 4.05 -1.31
CA TYR A 334 -15.46 2.74 -0.92
C TYR A 334 -16.92 2.52 -1.37
N GLY A 335 -17.18 1.36 -1.96
CA GLY A 335 -18.52 1.00 -2.43
C GLY A 335 -18.90 1.52 -3.82
N GLU A 336 -18.06 2.32 -4.47
CA GLU A 336 -18.26 2.79 -5.83
C GLU A 336 -17.43 2.01 -6.86
N THR A 337 -17.91 1.97 -8.10
CA THR A 337 -17.14 1.48 -9.27
C THR A 337 -16.30 2.61 -9.84
N ILE A 338 -15.13 2.27 -10.38
CA ILE A 338 -14.23 3.21 -11.06
C ILE A 338 -14.61 3.41 -12.53
#